data_0a8314f9c286ca4b818300c23fb6d139
#
_entry.id   0a8314f9c286ca4b818300c23fb6d139
#
_cell.length_a   1.000
_cell.length_b   1.000
_cell.length_c   1.000
_cell.angle_alpha   90.00
_cell.angle_beta   90.00
_cell.angle_gamma   90.00
#
_symmetry.space_group_name_H-M   'P 1'
#
loop_
_entity.id
_entity.type
_entity.pdbx_description
1 polymer ?
#
loop_
_entity_poly.entity_id
_entity_poly.type
_entity_poly.pdbx_seq_one_letter_code
_entity_poly.pdbx_strand_id
1 'polypeptide(L)'
;MQRIVLFLIAIMTMSKIDAQALTERQQGLAACACLMAQGDMNRLEPAVRMALDKGVTINELKEAFSQLYAYTGFPRSLNALGVLNKVLEDKQPNWQEGKPWKRPAEWDDAKKAYELGTKNQTQLSGKPFNYEFCPQDDYYLKSHLFGDIFAGDQLSAADREIVTVAALSGLEGVAPQLAAHKQGAVNMGNSKQLVDELCAWLCNEGYTLSTKWPKGEPNPYGKYFIGQSYLADVGGGVMNVTFEPRCRNNWHIHHKQVQVLICVAGRGWYQEWGKAPVELTPGTVIAIPAEVKHWHGAQKDSWFQHLTYHKDVQEDASNEWCESVADEVYDTLK
;
A
#
# COMPACT_ATOMS: atom_id res chain seq x y z
N MET A 1 -70.03 19.18 -4.24
CA MET A 1 -69.15 18.50 -3.28
C MET A 1 -67.88 18.02 -4.03
N GLN A 2 -66.86 18.87 -4.07
CA GLN A 2 -65.58 18.55 -4.65
C GLN A 2 -64.67 17.92 -3.55
N ARG A 3 -64.21 16.70 -3.80
CA ARG A 3 -63.22 16.03 -2.92
C ARG A 3 -61.83 16.43 -3.40
N ILE A 4 -61.12 17.18 -2.57
CA ILE A 4 -59.74 17.52 -2.73
C ILE A 4 -58.94 16.32 -2.21
N VAL A 5 -58.18 15.68 -3.11
CA VAL A 5 -57.22 14.63 -2.79
C VAL A 5 -55.87 15.33 -2.57
N LEU A 6 -55.41 15.37 -1.30
CA LEU A 6 -54.06 15.82 -0.97
C LEU A 6 -53.08 14.66 -1.26
N PHE A 7 -52.22 14.85 -2.23
CA PHE A 7 -51.02 14.03 -2.41
C PHE A 7 -49.92 14.52 -1.46
N LEU A 8 -49.63 13.78 -0.43
CA LEU A 8 -48.42 13.93 0.39
C LEU A 8 -47.24 13.37 -0.39
N ILE A 9 -46.41 14.25 -0.96
CA ILE A 9 -45.11 13.89 -1.48
C ILE A 9 -44.15 13.79 -0.27
N ALA A 10 -43.84 12.57 0.15
CA ALA A 10 -42.78 12.32 1.11
C ALA A 10 -41.42 12.55 0.36
N ILE A 11 -40.83 13.71 0.59
CA ILE A 11 -39.44 13.95 0.19
C ILE A 11 -38.57 13.14 1.14
N MET A 12 -38.13 11.95 0.70
CA MET A 12 -37.00 11.25 1.32
C MET A 12 -35.77 12.13 1.09
N THR A 13 -35.41 12.90 2.10
CA THR A 13 -34.06 13.44 2.22
C THR A 13 -33.11 12.25 2.41
N MET A 14 -32.53 11.76 1.32
CA MET A 14 -31.32 10.97 1.41
C MET A 14 -30.27 11.88 2.06
N SER A 15 -29.98 11.64 3.34
CA SER A 15 -28.80 12.20 3.96
C SER A 15 -27.62 11.82 3.07
N LYS A 16 -26.96 12.82 2.46
CA LYS A 16 -25.62 12.64 1.93
C LYS A 16 -24.80 12.12 3.09
N ILE A 17 -24.41 10.84 3.04
CA ILE A 17 -23.32 10.35 3.86
C ILE A 17 -22.15 11.21 3.40
N ASP A 18 -21.74 12.19 4.21
CA ASP A 18 -20.55 12.98 3.93
C ASP A 18 -19.41 11.98 3.73
N ALA A 19 -18.84 11.97 2.54
CA ALA A 19 -17.73 11.10 2.22
C ALA A 19 -16.61 11.45 3.21
N GLN A 20 -16.29 10.53 4.10
CA GLN A 20 -15.24 10.71 5.10
C GLN A 20 -13.91 10.81 4.35
N ALA A 21 -13.31 12.00 4.32
CA ALA A 21 -12.02 12.23 3.69
C ALA A 21 -10.89 11.74 4.61
N LEU A 22 -9.79 11.28 4.01
CA LEU A 22 -8.57 10.88 4.72
C LEU A 22 -7.95 12.10 5.42
N THR A 23 -7.98 12.12 6.75
CA THR A 23 -7.47 13.23 7.56
C THR A 23 -5.94 13.27 7.57
N GLU A 24 -5.34 14.45 7.80
CA GLU A 24 -3.89 14.58 7.93
C GLU A 24 -3.30 13.70 9.04
N ARG A 25 -4.02 13.55 10.16
CA ARG A 25 -3.65 12.61 11.24
C ARG A 25 -3.61 11.16 10.72
N GLN A 26 -4.62 10.72 9.98
CA GLN A 26 -4.65 9.36 9.40
C GLN A 26 -3.56 9.16 8.34
N GLN A 27 -3.25 10.19 7.55
CA GLN A 27 -2.10 10.18 6.64
C GLN A 27 -0.79 9.96 7.40
N GLY A 28 -0.59 10.66 8.52
CA GLY A 28 0.58 10.49 9.37
C GLY A 28 0.72 9.06 9.91
N LEU A 29 -0.35 8.50 10.48
CA LEU A 29 -0.38 7.11 10.95
C LEU A 29 -0.09 6.12 9.81
N ALA A 30 -0.70 6.33 8.65
CA ALA A 30 -0.55 5.46 7.50
C ALA A 30 0.87 5.47 6.92
N ALA A 31 1.48 6.64 6.75
CA ALA A 31 2.86 6.76 6.29
C ALA A 31 3.82 6.00 7.22
N CYS A 32 3.71 6.22 8.52
CA CYS A 32 4.53 5.55 9.52
C CYS A 32 4.34 4.03 9.49
N ALA A 33 3.11 3.55 9.39
CA ALA A 33 2.79 2.13 9.33
C ALA A 33 3.35 1.45 8.08
N CYS A 34 3.19 2.07 6.92
CA CYS A 34 3.69 1.57 5.65
C CYS A 34 5.23 1.45 5.66
N LEU A 35 5.94 2.49 6.10
CA LEU A 35 7.39 2.52 6.13
C LEU A 35 7.98 1.56 7.18
N MET A 36 7.36 1.47 8.35
CA MET A 36 7.72 0.46 9.35
C MET A 36 7.60 -0.95 8.76
N ALA A 37 6.51 -1.25 8.07
CA ALA A 37 6.26 -2.55 7.48
C ALA A 37 7.30 -2.93 6.42
N GLN A 38 7.80 -1.96 5.67
CA GLN A 38 8.91 -2.16 4.72
C GLN A 38 10.28 -2.32 5.42
N GLY A 39 10.41 -1.84 6.65
CA GLY A 39 11.69 -1.74 7.35
C GLY A 39 12.52 -0.54 6.89
N ASP A 40 11.89 0.48 6.30
CA ASP A 40 12.56 1.68 5.80
C ASP A 40 12.67 2.74 6.91
N MET A 41 13.64 2.54 7.80
CA MET A 41 13.85 3.42 8.94
C MET A 41 14.32 4.82 8.52
N ASN A 42 14.96 4.96 7.37
CA ASN A 42 15.45 6.26 6.87
C ASN A 42 14.28 7.17 6.47
N ARG A 43 13.28 6.65 5.77
CA ARG A 43 12.06 7.41 5.45
C ARG A 43 11.11 7.48 6.64
N LEU A 44 11.17 6.54 7.58
CA LEU A 44 10.32 6.53 8.76
C LEU A 44 10.61 7.73 9.69
N GLU A 45 11.85 8.13 9.88
CA GLU A 45 12.21 9.25 10.76
C GLU A 45 11.50 10.55 10.36
N PRO A 46 11.59 11.06 9.11
CA PRO A 46 10.83 12.24 8.71
C PRO A 46 9.30 12.03 8.73
N ALA A 47 8.82 10.81 8.46
CA ALA A 47 7.38 10.50 8.52
C ALA A 47 6.85 10.57 9.97
N VAL A 48 7.61 10.14 10.96
CA VAL A 48 7.25 10.27 12.38
C VAL A 48 7.15 11.75 12.77
N ARG A 49 8.09 12.61 12.35
CA ARG A 49 8.03 14.06 12.59
C ARG A 49 6.78 14.66 11.96
N MET A 50 6.53 14.36 10.69
CA MET A 50 5.34 14.82 9.98
C MET A 50 4.05 14.35 10.69
N ALA A 51 3.98 13.11 11.14
CA ALA A 51 2.81 12.56 11.84
C ALA A 51 2.53 13.32 13.15
N LEU A 52 3.57 13.57 13.96
CA LEU A 52 3.45 14.35 15.21
C LEU A 52 3.03 15.79 14.93
N ASP A 53 3.58 16.43 13.90
CA ASP A 53 3.22 17.79 13.47
C ASP A 53 1.76 17.89 12.96
N LYS A 54 1.25 16.80 12.40
CA LYS A 54 -0.15 16.64 11.94
C LYS A 54 -1.12 16.18 13.04
N GLY A 55 -0.67 16.15 14.29
CA GLY A 55 -1.50 15.89 15.45
C GLY A 55 -1.71 14.41 15.81
N VAL A 56 -0.90 13.51 15.24
CA VAL A 56 -0.79 12.16 15.78
C VAL A 56 -0.08 12.24 17.11
N THR A 57 -0.63 11.63 18.15
CA THR A 57 -0.01 11.64 19.48
C THR A 57 1.09 10.60 19.61
N ILE A 58 2.01 10.82 20.54
CA ILE A 58 3.12 9.92 20.84
C ILE A 58 2.58 8.53 21.21
N ASN A 59 1.54 8.45 22.02
CA ASN A 59 0.97 7.19 22.47
C ASN A 59 0.21 6.45 21.35
N GLU A 60 -0.37 7.15 20.39
CA GLU A 60 -0.93 6.55 19.17
C GLU A 60 0.14 5.90 18.31
N LEU A 61 1.30 6.57 18.11
CA LEU A 61 2.42 5.97 17.37
C LEU A 61 3.01 4.76 18.11
N LYS A 62 3.16 4.84 19.45
CA LYS A 62 3.59 3.69 20.26
C LYS A 62 2.66 2.49 20.05
N GLU A 63 1.34 2.72 20.09
CA GLU A 63 0.36 1.65 19.92
C GLU A 63 0.33 1.12 18.49
N ALA A 64 0.43 1.99 17.47
CA ALA A 64 0.51 1.58 16.07
C ALA A 64 1.74 0.69 15.80
N PHE A 65 2.93 1.11 16.25
CA PHE A 65 4.14 0.32 16.07
C PHE A 65 4.12 -0.97 16.87
N SER A 66 3.53 -0.94 18.07
CA SER A 66 3.33 -2.14 18.88
C SER A 66 2.36 -3.13 18.21
N GLN A 67 1.20 -2.67 17.71
CA GLN A 67 0.26 -3.52 16.99
C GLN A 67 0.89 -4.23 15.79
N LEU A 68 1.70 -3.49 15.03
CA LEU A 68 2.24 -3.98 13.77
C LEU A 68 3.29 -5.09 13.93
N TYR A 69 3.79 -5.37 15.13
CA TYR A 69 4.69 -6.52 15.28
C TYR A 69 4.00 -7.84 14.87
N ALA A 70 2.67 -7.94 15.03
CA ALA A 70 1.91 -9.12 14.65
C ALA A 70 1.89 -9.37 13.13
N TYR A 71 2.18 -8.36 12.32
CA TYR A 71 2.22 -8.42 10.85
C TYR A 71 3.65 -8.39 10.30
N THR A 72 4.61 -7.81 11.04
CA THR A 72 5.95 -7.51 10.54
C THR A 72 7.08 -8.06 11.39
N GLY A 73 6.75 -8.67 12.53
CA GLY A 73 7.67 -9.17 13.53
C GLY A 73 8.23 -8.11 14.48
N PHE A 74 8.66 -8.54 15.65
CA PHE A 74 9.26 -7.67 16.67
C PHE A 74 10.45 -6.84 16.18
N PRO A 75 11.37 -7.34 15.32
CA PRO A 75 12.51 -6.54 14.90
C PRO A 75 12.11 -5.20 14.26
N ARG A 76 11.13 -5.21 13.36
CA ARG A 76 10.66 -3.98 12.72
C ARG A 76 9.92 -3.06 13.71
N SER A 77 9.13 -3.63 14.60
CA SER A 77 8.44 -2.88 15.66
C SER A 77 9.42 -2.17 16.59
N LEU A 78 10.42 -2.89 17.09
CA LEU A 78 11.43 -2.33 17.98
C LEU A 78 12.28 -1.26 17.29
N ASN A 79 12.63 -1.45 16.02
CA ASN A 79 13.35 -0.44 15.24
C ASN A 79 12.51 0.83 15.06
N ALA A 80 11.22 0.71 14.75
CA ALA A 80 10.32 1.85 14.62
C ALA A 80 10.12 2.60 15.94
N LEU A 81 9.98 1.88 17.05
CA LEU A 81 9.94 2.48 18.39
C LEU A 81 11.27 3.18 18.73
N GLY A 82 12.41 2.63 18.29
CA GLY A 82 13.71 3.28 18.41
C GLY A 82 13.79 4.58 17.62
N VAL A 83 13.25 4.63 16.39
CA VAL A 83 13.15 5.86 15.59
C VAL A 83 12.27 6.89 16.29
N LEU A 84 11.08 6.50 16.78
CA LEU A 84 10.21 7.40 17.53
C LEU A 84 10.93 7.97 18.76
N ASN A 85 11.59 7.11 19.55
CA ASN A 85 12.32 7.56 20.74
C ASN A 85 13.40 8.58 20.39
N LYS A 86 14.18 8.35 19.33
CA LYS A 86 15.19 9.28 18.82
C LYS A 86 14.57 10.63 18.40
N VAL A 87 13.45 10.60 17.67
CA VAL A 87 12.75 11.81 17.23
C VAL A 87 12.29 12.65 18.43
N LEU A 88 11.83 12.01 19.51
CA LEU A 88 11.36 12.69 20.72
C LEU A 88 12.47 13.41 21.52
N GLU A 89 13.75 13.16 21.23
CA GLU A 89 14.86 13.92 21.82
C GLU A 89 14.81 15.43 21.44
N ASP A 90 14.17 15.77 20.31
CA ASP A 90 14.04 17.15 19.84
C ASP A 90 13.05 18.00 20.66
N LYS A 91 12.22 17.37 21.48
CA LYS A 91 11.31 18.03 22.44
C LYS A 91 10.48 19.18 21.84
N GLN A 92 9.81 18.95 20.72
CA GLN A 92 8.98 19.99 20.09
C GLN A 92 7.74 20.29 20.94
N PRO A 93 7.42 21.58 21.18
CA PRO A 93 6.35 21.98 22.11
C PRO A 93 4.93 21.68 21.59
N ASN A 94 4.77 21.48 20.29
CA ASN A 94 3.48 21.15 19.67
C ASN A 94 3.14 19.67 19.69
N TRP A 95 4.12 18.79 20.01
CA TRP A 95 3.87 17.35 20.05
C TRP A 95 3.15 16.96 21.33
N GLN A 96 2.08 16.19 21.16
CA GLN A 96 1.20 15.78 22.25
C GLN A 96 1.48 14.34 22.69
N GLU A 97 1.59 14.12 24.00
CA GLU A 97 1.72 12.76 24.56
C GLU A 97 0.48 11.90 24.21
N GLY A 98 -0.69 12.51 24.23
CA GLY A 98 -1.97 11.85 24.02
C GLY A 98 -2.55 11.24 25.31
N LYS A 99 -3.52 10.35 25.15
CA LYS A 99 -4.16 9.66 26.25
C LYS A 99 -3.14 8.81 27.04
N PRO A 100 -3.08 8.89 28.37
CA PRO A 100 -2.19 8.06 29.17
C PRO A 100 -2.44 6.57 28.92
N TRP A 101 -1.36 5.82 28.67
CA TRP A 101 -1.46 4.37 28.49
C TRP A 101 -1.98 3.69 29.77
N LYS A 102 -2.88 2.76 29.61
CA LYS A 102 -3.38 1.92 30.69
C LYS A 102 -3.25 0.46 30.28
N ARG A 103 -2.83 -0.38 31.24
CA ARG A 103 -2.81 -1.83 31.04
C ARG A 103 -4.25 -2.34 30.82
N PRO A 104 -4.53 -3.01 29.69
CA PRO A 104 -5.84 -3.61 29.48
C PRO A 104 -6.14 -4.70 30.51
N ALA A 105 -7.38 -4.75 31.01
CA ALA A 105 -7.80 -5.77 31.98
C ALA A 105 -7.82 -7.18 31.36
N GLU A 106 -7.98 -7.27 30.08
CA GLU A 106 -7.98 -8.50 29.28
C GLU A 106 -6.63 -9.23 29.37
N TRP A 107 -5.52 -8.50 29.59
CA TRP A 107 -4.18 -9.10 29.70
C TRP A 107 -3.97 -9.97 30.96
N ASP A 108 -4.84 -9.82 31.93
CA ASP A 108 -4.80 -10.60 33.18
C ASP A 108 -5.78 -11.79 33.14
N ASP A 109 -6.53 -11.98 32.04
CA ASP A 109 -7.54 -13.03 31.89
C ASP A 109 -7.57 -13.54 30.42
N ALA A 110 -6.87 -14.63 30.17
CA ALA A 110 -6.76 -15.25 28.84
C ALA A 110 -8.14 -15.59 28.22
N LYS A 111 -9.15 -15.91 29.05
CA LYS A 111 -10.50 -16.21 28.58
C LYS A 111 -11.17 -14.94 28.06
N LYS A 112 -11.05 -13.83 28.79
CA LYS A 112 -11.58 -12.53 28.35
C LYS A 112 -10.89 -12.05 27.08
N ALA A 113 -9.56 -12.18 27.00
CA ALA A 113 -8.82 -11.83 25.79
C ALA A 113 -9.31 -12.64 24.58
N TYR A 114 -9.52 -13.95 24.73
CA TYR A 114 -10.03 -14.80 23.67
C TYR A 114 -11.47 -14.46 23.25
N GLU A 115 -12.36 -14.17 24.22
CA GLU A 115 -13.75 -13.76 23.97
C GLU A 115 -13.78 -12.41 23.24
N LEU A 116 -13.01 -11.42 23.69
CA LEU A 116 -12.85 -10.12 23.02
C LEU A 116 -12.34 -10.30 21.59
N GLY A 117 -11.30 -11.09 21.42
CA GLY A 117 -10.71 -11.31 20.10
C GLY A 117 -11.63 -12.05 19.14
N THR A 118 -12.41 -13.02 19.62
CA THR A 118 -13.43 -13.69 18.81
C THR A 118 -14.48 -12.69 18.33
N LYS A 119 -14.90 -11.77 19.19
CA LYS A 119 -15.85 -10.70 18.84
C LYS A 119 -15.26 -9.75 17.79
N ASN A 120 -14.05 -9.26 18.03
CA ASN A 120 -13.37 -8.33 17.15
C ASN A 120 -13.10 -8.96 15.76
N GLN A 121 -12.61 -10.19 15.73
CA GLN A 121 -12.37 -10.93 14.49
C GLN A 121 -13.67 -11.15 13.70
N THR A 122 -14.76 -11.52 14.39
CA THR A 122 -16.08 -11.69 13.78
C THR A 122 -16.57 -10.38 13.16
N GLN A 123 -16.42 -9.26 13.87
CA GLN A 123 -16.80 -7.94 13.36
C GLN A 123 -15.97 -7.56 12.14
N LEU A 124 -14.65 -7.71 12.22
CA LEU A 124 -13.72 -7.42 11.11
C LEU A 124 -14.05 -8.26 9.87
N SER A 125 -14.24 -9.56 10.04
CA SER A 125 -14.54 -10.49 8.94
C SER A 125 -15.97 -10.41 8.42
N GLY A 126 -16.89 -9.74 9.16
CA GLY A 126 -18.31 -9.69 8.88
C GLY A 126 -19.05 -11.01 9.17
N LYS A 127 -18.35 -12.04 9.64
CA LYS A 127 -18.90 -13.35 10.03
C LYS A 127 -17.94 -14.08 10.96
N PRO A 128 -18.40 -15.08 11.75
CA PRO A 128 -17.51 -15.92 12.52
C PRO A 128 -16.46 -16.60 11.63
N PHE A 129 -15.22 -16.60 12.09
CA PHE A 129 -14.09 -17.21 11.41
C PHE A 129 -13.38 -18.18 12.34
N ASN A 130 -13.13 -19.40 11.88
CA ASN A 130 -12.33 -20.40 12.57
C ASN A 130 -11.32 -20.99 11.58
N TYR A 131 -10.04 -20.96 11.95
CA TYR A 131 -8.97 -21.51 11.13
C TYR A 131 -8.69 -22.96 11.53
N GLU A 132 -9.61 -23.86 11.15
CA GLU A 132 -9.60 -25.29 11.55
C GLU A 132 -8.35 -26.03 11.10
N PHE A 133 -7.73 -25.60 10.00
CA PHE A 133 -6.51 -26.20 9.47
C PHE A 133 -5.31 -26.06 10.42
N CYS A 134 -5.22 -24.95 11.16
CA CYS A 134 -4.17 -24.70 12.16
C CYS A 134 -4.79 -24.11 13.43
N PRO A 135 -5.19 -24.95 14.40
CA PRO A 135 -5.80 -24.48 15.64
C PRO A 135 -4.90 -23.55 16.49
N GLN A 136 -3.57 -23.66 16.35
CA GLN A 136 -2.62 -22.77 17.02
C GLN A 136 -2.75 -21.34 16.48
N ASP A 137 -2.79 -21.16 15.17
CA ASP A 137 -2.95 -19.85 14.55
C ASP A 137 -4.34 -19.27 14.84
N ASP A 138 -5.39 -20.11 14.84
CA ASP A 138 -6.73 -19.68 15.26
C ASP A 138 -6.72 -19.13 16.69
N TYR A 139 -6.06 -19.83 17.61
CA TYR A 139 -5.90 -19.40 18.99
C TYR A 139 -5.11 -18.09 19.09
N TYR A 140 -3.98 -17.95 18.41
CA TYR A 140 -3.16 -16.73 18.44
C TYR A 140 -3.87 -15.54 17.80
N LEU A 141 -4.57 -15.74 16.71
CA LEU A 141 -5.38 -14.68 16.10
C LEU A 141 -6.44 -14.18 17.09
N LYS A 142 -7.19 -15.07 17.72
CA LYS A 142 -8.28 -14.70 18.65
C LYS A 142 -7.76 -14.18 19.97
N SER A 143 -6.85 -14.92 20.66
CA SER A 143 -6.41 -14.52 21.99
C SER A 143 -5.48 -13.33 21.96
N HIS A 144 -4.55 -13.30 21.02
CA HIS A 144 -3.47 -12.33 21.03
C HIS A 144 -3.69 -11.16 20.08
N LEU A 145 -3.84 -11.40 18.74
CA LEU A 145 -4.00 -10.31 17.80
C LEU A 145 -5.29 -9.52 18.05
N PHE A 146 -6.44 -10.18 17.94
CA PHE A 146 -7.74 -9.53 18.07
C PHE A 146 -8.20 -9.39 19.53
N GLY A 147 -7.54 -10.11 20.47
CA GLY A 147 -7.76 -10.00 21.92
C GLY A 147 -6.82 -8.98 22.56
N ASP A 148 -5.60 -9.41 22.91
CA ASP A 148 -4.66 -8.57 23.68
C ASP A 148 -4.32 -7.25 23.00
N ILE A 149 -3.99 -7.28 21.68
CA ILE A 149 -3.60 -6.07 20.95
C ILE A 149 -4.78 -5.13 20.75
N PHE A 150 -5.94 -5.67 20.38
CA PHE A 150 -7.17 -4.86 20.20
C PHE A 150 -7.80 -4.38 21.50
N ALA A 151 -7.35 -4.88 22.66
CA ALA A 151 -7.75 -4.35 23.98
C ALA A 151 -7.11 -2.98 24.28
N GLY A 152 -6.05 -2.60 23.57
CA GLY A 152 -5.46 -1.26 23.66
C GLY A 152 -6.45 -0.16 23.30
N ASP A 153 -6.30 1.03 23.91
CA ASP A 153 -7.30 2.09 23.84
C ASP A 153 -6.79 3.42 23.25
N GLN A 154 -5.56 3.44 22.70
CA GLN A 154 -5.00 4.63 22.08
C GLN A 154 -5.55 4.85 20.67
N LEU A 155 -5.78 3.77 19.91
CA LEU A 155 -6.36 3.80 18.59
C LEU A 155 -7.80 3.29 18.61
N SER A 156 -8.68 3.95 17.87
CA SER A 156 -10.01 3.40 17.58
C SER A 156 -9.90 2.15 16.70
N ALA A 157 -10.93 1.31 16.67
CA ALA A 157 -10.97 0.14 15.78
C ALA A 157 -10.82 0.55 14.30
N ALA A 158 -11.40 1.69 13.90
CA ALA A 158 -11.28 2.24 12.57
C ALA A 158 -9.82 2.67 12.26
N ASP A 159 -9.15 3.38 13.16
CA ASP A 159 -7.75 3.79 12.97
C ASP A 159 -6.78 2.60 13.02
N ARG A 160 -7.08 1.56 13.82
CA ARG A 160 -6.30 0.31 13.80
C ARG A 160 -6.28 -0.31 12.42
N GLU A 161 -7.41 -0.33 11.74
CA GLU A 161 -7.47 -0.86 10.39
C GLU A 161 -6.82 0.06 9.35
N ILE A 162 -6.85 1.39 9.52
CA ILE A 162 -6.04 2.32 8.71
C ILE A 162 -4.55 1.95 8.82
N VAL A 163 -4.05 1.74 10.05
CA VAL A 163 -2.67 1.32 10.32
C VAL A 163 -2.36 -0.04 9.69
N THR A 164 -3.26 -1.01 9.83
CA THR A 164 -3.07 -2.37 9.29
C THR A 164 -3.09 -2.38 7.76
N VAL A 165 -4.06 -1.71 7.13
CA VAL A 165 -4.15 -1.61 5.67
C VAL A 165 -2.92 -0.90 5.11
N ALA A 166 -2.47 0.17 5.75
CA ALA A 166 -1.27 0.89 5.33
C ALA A 166 0.00 0.01 5.43
N ALA A 167 0.17 -0.73 6.51
CA ALA A 167 1.29 -1.66 6.69
C ALA A 167 1.28 -2.77 5.64
N LEU A 168 0.13 -3.41 5.42
CA LEU A 168 -0.02 -4.47 4.42
C LEU A 168 0.16 -3.96 2.99
N SER A 169 -0.17 -2.68 2.71
CA SER A 169 0.10 -2.04 1.41
C SER A 169 1.61 -1.89 1.13
N GLY A 170 2.45 -1.85 2.17
CA GLY A 170 3.91 -1.79 2.07
C GLY A 170 4.59 -3.17 2.03
N LEU A 171 3.86 -4.28 2.17
CA LEU A 171 4.40 -5.64 2.21
C LEU A 171 4.16 -6.39 0.90
N GLU A 172 5.17 -7.16 0.50
CA GLU A 172 5.05 -8.12 -0.61
C GLU A 172 4.48 -9.47 -0.12
N GLY A 173 3.75 -10.18 -0.99
CA GLY A 173 3.28 -11.54 -0.71
C GLY A 173 2.05 -11.65 0.20
N VAL A 174 1.43 -10.53 0.59
CA VAL A 174 0.29 -10.49 1.54
C VAL A 174 -1.01 -9.97 0.90
N ALA A 175 -1.17 -10.09 -0.41
CA ALA A 175 -2.34 -9.58 -1.12
C ALA A 175 -3.69 -10.11 -0.58
N PRO A 176 -3.83 -11.40 -0.20
CA PRO A 176 -5.08 -11.89 0.41
C PRO A 176 -5.39 -11.20 1.75
N GLN A 177 -4.39 -10.96 2.60
CA GLN A 177 -4.55 -10.28 3.88
C GLN A 177 -4.90 -8.81 3.67
N LEU A 178 -4.25 -8.13 2.72
CA LEU A 178 -4.58 -6.75 2.37
C LEU A 178 -6.04 -6.64 1.91
N ALA A 179 -6.52 -7.54 1.04
CA ALA A 179 -7.91 -7.54 0.60
C ALA A 179 -8.88 -7.77 1.76
N ALA A 180 -8.58 -8.70 2.66
CA ALA A 180 -9.38 -8.96 3.86
C ALA A 180 -9.44 -7.76 4.80
N HIS A 181 -8.31 -7.09 5.06
CA HIS A 181 -8.25 -5.92 5.95
C HIS A 181 -8.84 -4.66 5.31
N LYS A 182 -8.82 -4.49 3.98
CA LYS A 182 -9.59 -3.42 3.30
C LYS A 182 -11.09 -3.56 3.58
N GLN A 183 -11.63 -4.77 3.48
CA GLN A 183 -13.04 -5.02 3.86
C GLN A 183 -13.23 -4.89 5.37
N GLY A 184 -12.28 -5.39 6.16
CA GLY A 184 -12.28 -5.27 7.62
C GLY A 184 -12.31 -3.81 8.08
N ALA A 185 -11.56 -2.93 7.45
CA ALA A 185 -11.56 -1.50 7.74
C ALA A 185 -12.96 -0.87 7.55
N VAL A 186 -13.69 -1.30 6.52
CA VAL A 186 -15.09 -0.89 6.32
C VAL A 186 -15.98 -1.43 7.46
N ASN A 187 -15.84 -2.69 7.82
CA ASN A 187 -16.61 -3.33 8.89
C ASN A 187 -16.31 -2.71 10.27
N MET A 188 -15.12 -2.12 10.43
CA MET A 188 -14.69 -1.45 11.67
C MET A 188 -15.01 0.05 11.70
N GLY A 189 -15.70 0.60 10.68
CA GLY A 189 -16.28 1.93 10.73
C GLY A 189 -15.71 2.95 9.74
N ASN A 190 -14.77 2.56 8.89
CA ASN A 190 -14.31 3.43 7.80
C ASN A 190 -15.27 3.35 6.60
N SER A 191 -15.37 4.41 5.79
CA SER A 191 -16.05 4.31 4.51
C SER A 191 -15.18 3.57 3.50
N LYS A 192 -15.81 2.86 2.55
CA LYS A 192 -15.07 2.23 1.44
C LYS A 192 -14.24 3.26 0.67
N GLN A 193 -14.80 4.44 0.45
CA GLN A 193 -14.12 5.54 -0.23
C GLN A 193 -12.84 5.96 0.50
N LEU A 194 -12.87 6.08 1.83
CA LEU A 194 -11.69 6.43 2.63
C LEU A 194 -10.60 5.36 2.51
N VAL A 195 -10.96 4.07 2.51
CA VAL A 195 -9.99 2.96 2.36
C VAL A 195 -9.35 2.97 0.97
N ASP A 196 -10.15 3.23 -0.08
CA ASP A 196 -9.64 3.36 -1.45
C ASP A 196 -8.72 4.59 -1.57
N GLU A 197 -9.11 5.73 -0.99
CA GLU A 197 -8.31 6.96 -0.94
C GLU A 197 -6.99 6.77 -0.18
N LEU A 198 -7.00 6.06 0.96
CA LEU A 198 -5.80 5.69 1.71
C LEU A 198 -4.77 4.96 0.84
N CYS A 199 -5.22 3.92 0.13
CA CYS A 199 -4.34 3.13 -0.72
C CYS A 199 -3.79 3.96 -1.89
N ALA A 200 -4.64 4.77 -2.52
CA ALA A 200 -4.24 5.67 -3.60
C ALA A 200 -3.24 6.73 -3.10
N TRP A 201 -3.49 7.32 -1.94
CA TRP A 201 -2.60 8.31 -1.34
C TRP A 201 -1.21 7.72 -1.02
N LEU A 202 -1.15 6.55 -0.35
CA LEU A 202 0.12 5.87 -0.06
C LEU A 202 0.91 5.58 -1.35
N CYS A 203 0.22 5.22 -2.41
CA CYS A 203 0.84 4.95 -3.70
C CYS A 203 1.34 6.23 -4.37
N ASN A 204 0.51 7.28 -4.46
CA ASN A 204 0.85 8.55 -5.11
C ASN A 204 2.00 9.29 -4.41
N GLU A 205 2.03 9.26 -3.07
CA GLU A 205 3.12 9.84 -2.27
C GLU A 205 4.39 8.98 -2.27
N GLY A 206 4.38 7.83 -2.95
CA GLY A 206 5.53 6.95 -3.06
C GLY A 206 5.85 6.14 -1.80
N TYR A 207 4.95 6.08 -0.81
CA TYR A 207 5.18 5.29 0.39
C TYR A 207 5.26 3.78 0.12
N THR A 208 4.57 3.29 -0.91
CA THR A 208 4.62 1.88 -1.33
C THR A 208 5.77 1.57 -2.29
N LEU A 209 6.55 2.57 -2.72
CA LEU A 209 7.72 2.36 -3.55
C LEU A 209 8.86 1.72 -2.75
N SER A 210 9.38 0.59 -3.25
CA SER A 210 10.60 -0.01 -2.69
C SER A 210 11.81 0.91 -2.89
N THR A 211 12.63 1.07 -1.84
CA THR A 211 13.87 1.86 -1.91
C THR A 211 15.13 1.01 -2.11
N LYS A 212 14.98 -0.29 -2.35
CA LYS A 212 16.11 -1.19 -2.63
C LYS A 212 16.89 -0.79 -3.89
N TRP A 213 16.19 -0.18 -4.86
CA TRP A 213 16.75 0.29 -6.11
C TRP A 213 16.56 1.80 -6.25
N PRO A 214 17.56 2.55 -6.73
CA PRO A 214 17.45 4.00 -6.84
C PRO A 214 16.33 4.36 -7.83
N LYS A 215 15.45 5.31 -7.44
CA LYS A 215 14.37 5.80 -8.30
C LYS A 215 14.93 6.39 -9.60
N GLY A 216 16.01 7.14 -9.51
CA GLY A 216 16.63 7.84 -10.63
C GLY A 216 16.06 9.23 -10.89
N GLU A 217 16.58 9.85 -11.94
CA GLU A 217 16.16 11.14 -12.46
C GLU A 217 14.98 10.99 -13.43
N PRO A 218 14.23 12.08 -13.71
CA PRO A 218 13.18 12.04 -14.73
C PRO A 218 13.71 11.44 -16.03
N ASN A 219 12.96 10.49 -16.57
CA ASN A 219 13.40 9.72 -17.74
C ASN A 219 13.55 10.63 -18.96
N PRO A 220 14.74 10.72 -19.57
CA PRO A 220 14.99 11.57 -20.75
C PRO A 220 14.17 11.15 -21.98
N TYR A 221 13.68 9.92 -21.99
CA TYR A 221 12.78 9.38 -23.02
C TYR A 221 11.30 9.60 -22.70
N GLY A 222 10.97 10.42 -21.69
CA GLY A 222 9.60 10.64 -21.18
C GLY A 222 8.57 11.00 -22.24
N LYS A 223 8.97 11.63 -23.37
CA LYS A 223 8.08 11.93 -24.52
C LYS A 223 7.46 10.67 -25.17
N TYR A 224 8.01 9.49 -24.91
CA TYR A 224 7.51 8.20 -25.39
C TYR A 224 6.76 7.41 -24.30
N PHE A 225 6.38 8.09 -23.22
CA PHE A 225 5.66 7.49 -22.10
C PHE A 225 4.35 8.25 -21.85
N ILE A 226 3.34 7.53 -21.40
CA ILE A 226 2.16 8.11 -20.79
C ILE A 226 2.38 8.04 -19.28
N GLY A 227 2.30 9.18 -18.58
CA GLY A 227 2.64 9.29 -17.17
C GLY A 227 4.14 9.51 -16.92
N GLN A 228 4.53 9.53 -15.66
CA GLN A 228 5.89 9.86 -15.25
C GLN A 228 6.72 8.60 -15.00
N SER A 229 7.93 8.60 -15.55
CA SER A 229 8.96 7.57 -15.32
C SER A 229 10.30 8.17 -14.97
N TYR A 230 11.17 7.36 -14.39
CA TYR A 230 12.50 7.75 -13.94
C TYR A 230 13.51 6.70 -14.38
N LEU A 231 14.77 7.12 -14.54
CA LEU A 231 15.86 6.28 -14.99
C LEU A 231 17.07 6.45 -14.09
N ALA A 232 17.64 5.35 -13.61
CA ALA A 232 18.87 5.33 -12.85
C ALA A 232 19.87 4.36 -13.47
N ASP A 233 21.12 4.80 -13.67
CA ASP A 233 22.23 3.90 -13.98
C ASP A 233 22.65 3.20 -12.69
N VAL A 234 22.59 1.87 -12.68
CA VAL A 234 23.01 1.04 -11.54
C VAL A 234 24.37 0.36 -11.79
N GLY A 235 25.04 0.73 -12.88
CA GLY A 235 26.35 0.23 -13.27
C GLY A 235 26.32 -1.00 -14.17
N GLY A 236 27.45 -1.28 -14.83
CA GLY A 236 27.60 -2.46 -15.68
C GLY A 236 26.70 -2.48 -16.92
N GLY A 237 26.22 -1.34 -17.40
CA GLY A 237 25.27 -1.26 -18.51
C GLY A 237 23.83 -1.62 -18.15
N VAL A 238 23.53 -1.73 -16.85
CA VAL A 238 22.19 -2.02 -16.32
C VAL A 238 21.54 -0.72 -15.87
N MET A 239 20.30 -0.50 -16.30
CA MET A 239 19.49 0.63 -15.89
C MET A 239 18.34 0.16 -15.00
N ASN A 240 17.97 0.93 -13.97
CA ASN A 240 16.70 0.78 -13.28
C ASN A 240 15.69 1.77 -13.87
N VAL A 241 14.55 1.27 -14.33
CA VAL A 241 13.43 2.09 -14.78
C VAL A 241 12.33 2.04 -13.73
N THR A 242 11.95 3.21 -13.22
CA THR A 242 10.87 3.38 -12.26
C THR A 242 9.67 4.03 -12.95
N PHE A 243 8.51 3.42 -12.81
CA PHE A 243 7.24 3.90 -13.36
C PHE A 243 6.30 4.28 -12.20
N GLU A 244 5.72 5.47 -12.28
CA GLU A 244 4.59 5.81 -11.42
C GLU A 244 3.36 4.97 -11.77
N PRO A 245 2.37 4.86 -10.86
CA PRO A 245 1.10 4.21 -11.15
C PRO A 245 0.52 4.70 -12.49
N ARG A 246 0.01 3.78 -13.30
CA ARG A 246 -0.52 4.02 -14.66
C ARG A 246 0.52 4.39 -15.72
N CYS A 247 1.77 4.67 -15.36
CA CYS A 247 2.80 5.01 -16.33
C CYS A 247 3.17 3.80 -17.19
N ARG A 248 3.24 4.02 -18.50
CA ARG A 248 3.64 3.00 -19.48
C ARG A 248 4.36 3.64 -20.67
N ASN A 249 5.27 2.89 -21.30
CA ASN A 249 5.88 3.34 -22.52
C ASN A 249 4.98 3.09 -23.74
N ASN A 250 5.30 3.74 -24.83
CA ASN A 250 4.69 3.46 -26.14
C ASN A 250 5.07 2.05 -26.60
N TRP A 251 4.31 1.52 -27.55
CA TRP A 251 4.79 0.41 -28.36
C TRP A 251 6.13 0.76 -28.97
N HIS A 252 7.07 -0.20 -28.94
CA HIS A 252 8.42 0.02 -29.48
C HIS A 252 9.06 -1.31 -29.91
N ILE A 253 10.14 -1.20 -30.67
CA ILE A 253 10.89 -2.32 -31.20
C ILE A 253 12.37 -2.08 -30.92
N HIS A 254 13.07 -3.11 -30.48
CA HIS A 254 14.53 -3.13 -30.39
C HIS A 254 15.07 -3.89 -31.60
N HIS A 255 15.68 -3.16 -32.51
CA HIS A 255 16.30 -3.75 -33.68
C HIS A 255 17.71 -4.28 -33.38
N LYS A 256 18.00 -5.51 -33.79
CA LYS A 256 19.32 -6.16 -33.69
C LYS A 256 19.86 -6.27 -32.25
N GLN A 257 19.00 -6.29 -31.25
CA GLN A 257 19.36 -6.47 -29.85
C GLN A 257 18.20 -7.07 -29.06
N VAL A 258 18.52 -7.84 -28.02
CA VAL A 258 17.57 -8.42 -27.10
C VAL A 258 17.48 -7.54 -25.87
N GLN A 259 16.29 -7.08 -25.50
CA GLN A 259 16.08 -6.39 -24.21
C GLN A 259 15.76 -7.41 -23.13
N VAL A 260 16.40 -7.29 -21.96
CA VAL A 260 16.07 -8.09 -20.79
C VAL A 260 15.44 -7.18 -19.73
N LEU A 261 14.29 -7.58 -19.21
CA LEU A 261 13.62 -6.97 -18.06
C LEU A 261 13.74 -7.93 -16.87
N ILE A 262 14.16 -7.40 -15.72
CA ILE A 262 14.17 -8.11 -14.44
C ILE A 262 13.34 -7.29 -13.46
N CYS A 263 12.13 -7.75 -13.14
CA CYS A 263 11.24 -7.03 -12.25
C CYS A 263 11.76 -7.10 -10.81
N VAL A 264 11.88 -5.95 -10.15
CA VAL A 264 12.53 -5.84 -8.83
C VAL A 264 11.63 -5.22 -7.77
N ALA A 265 10.58 -4.48 -8.15
CA ALA A 265 9.62 -3.94 -7.17
C ALA A 265 8.28 -3.59 -7.83
N GLY A 266 7.22 -3.65 -7.04
CA GLY A 266 5.86 -3.29 -7.46
C GLY A 266 5.26 -4.27 -8.47
N ARG A 267 4.25 -3.80 -9.22
CA ARG A 267 3.53 -4.59 -10.22
C ARG A 267 3.43 -3.85 -11.54
N GLY A 268 3.63 -4.56 -12.63
CA GLY A 268 3.57 -4.00 -13.97
C GLY A 268 2.91 -4.94 -14.97
N TRP A 269 2.89 -4.46 -16.22
CA TRP A 269 2.43 -5.20 -17.38
C TRP A 269 3.51 -5.23 -18.46
N TYR A 270 3.57 -6.33 -19.19
CA TYR A 270 4.29 -6.50 -20.45
C TYR A 270 3.34 -7.08 -21.49
N GLN A 271 3.42 -6.59 -22.72
CA GLN A 271 2.65 -7.16 -23.82
C GLN A 271 3.41 -7.09 -25.13
N GLU A 272 3.43 -8.18 -25.87
CA GLU A 272 3.83 -8.22 -27.27
C GLU A 272 2.64 -7.92 -28.17
N TRP A 273 2.88 -7.30 -29.30
CA TRP A 273 1.83 -6.99 -30.27
C TRP A 273 1.08 -8.25 -30.69
N GLY A 274 -0.26 -8.19 -30.58
CA GLY A 274 -1.15 -9.30 -30.91
C GLY A 274 -1.20 -10.46 -29.90
N LYS A 275 -0.51 -10.35 -28.75
CA LYS A 275 -0.56 -11.34 -27.67
C LYS A 275 -1.29 -10.81 -26.43
N ALA A 276 -1.68 -11.72 -25.56
CA ALA A 276 -2.23 -11.35 -24.25
C ALA A 276 -1.17 -10.69 -23.38
N PRO A 277 -1.54 -9.70 -22.53
CA PRO A 277 -0.64 -9.08 -21.58
C PRO A 277 -0.19 -10.09 -20.50
N VAL A 278 1.02 -9.90 -20.00
CA VAL A 278 1.63 -10.69 -18.94
C VAL A 278 1.86 -9.79 -17.73
N GLU A 279 1.44 -10.24 -16.56
CA GLU A 279 1.71 -9.54 -15.31
C GLU A 279 3.20 -9.64 -14.94
N LEU A 280 3.77 -8.51 -14.53
CA LEU A 280 5.15 -8.40 -14.07
C LEU A 280 5.17 -8.17 -12.55
N THR A 281 5.79 -9.09 -11.84
CA THR A 281 5.99 -9.02 -10.38
C THR A 281 7.47 -9.24 -10.04
N PRO A 282 7.93 -8.84 -8.83
CA PRO A 282 9.32 -9.07 -8.44
C PRO A 282 9.77 -10.52 -8.63
N GLY A 283 10.90 -10.70 -9.28
CA GLY A 283 11.44 -12.00 -9.68
C GLY A 283 11.07 -12.44 -11.10
N THR A 284 10.09 -11.79 -11.76
CA THR A 284 9.80 -12.06 -13.17
C THR A 284 10.95 -11.57 -14.06
N VAL A 285 11.40 -12.43 -14.96
CA VAL A 285 12.44 -12.11 -15.96
C VAL A 285 11.86 -12.35 -17.36
N ILE A 286 11.92 -11.31 -18.19
CA ILE A 286 11.50 -11.38 -19.60
C ILE A 286 12.71 -11.07 -20.49
N ALA A 287 13.02 -11.94 -21.43
CA ALA A 287 13.95 -11.66 -22.51
C ALA A 287 13.14 -11.42 -23.78
N ILE A 288 13.14 -10.18 -24.25
CA ILE A 288 12.38 -9.73 -25.42
C ILE A 288 13.27 -9.85 -26.64
N PRO A 289 12.95 -10.74 -27.60
CA PRO A 289 13.77 -10.90 -28.79
C PRO A 289 13.84 -9.63 -29.62
N ALA A 290 14.92 -9.49 -30.39
CA ALA A 290 15.00 -8.44 -31.43
C ALA A 290 13.77 -8.49 -32.34
N GLU A 291 13.38 -7.34 -32.86
CA GLU A 291 12.27 -7.15 -33.83
C GLU A 291 10.88 -7.40 -33.26
N VAL A 292 10.74 -7.65 -31.94
CA VAL A 292 9.43 -7.82 -31.29
C VAL A 292 8.87 -6.47 -30.91
N LYS A 293 7.69 -6.11 -31.47
CA LYS A 293 6.93 -4.93 -31.06
C LYS A 293 6.26 -5.20 -29.73
N HIS A 294 6.55 -4.39 -28.71
CA HIS A 294 6.07 -4.60 -27.34
C HIS A 294 5.92 -3.29 -26.58
N TRP A 295 5.29 -3.36 -25.43
CA TRP A 295 5.28 -2.30 -24.41
C TRP A 295 5.34 -2.91 -23.01
N HIS A 296 5.72 -2.09 -22.01
CA HIS A 296 5.65 -2.41 -20.60
C HIS A 296 5.40 -1.15 -19.77
N GLY A 297 4.93 -1.34 -18.53
CA GLY A 297 4.65 -0.23 -17.64
C GLY A 297 4.05 -0.69 -16.31
N ALA A 298 3.75 0.27 -15.43
CA ALA A 298 3.15 0.03 -14.13
C ALA A 298 1.67 -0.42 -14.22
N GLN A 299 1.17 -1.11 -13.21
CA GLN A 299 -0.26 -1.28 -12.99
C GLN A 299 -0.90 0.03 -12.50
N LYS A 300 -2.24 0.09 -12.50
CA LYS A 300 -3.01 1.31 -12.18
C LYS A 300 -2.80 1.81 -10.75
N ASP A 301 -2.54 0.89 -9.84
CA ASP A 301 -2.49 1.10 -8.40
C ASP A 301 -1.14 0.72 -7.79
N SER A 302 -0.11 0.60 -8.60
CA SER A 302 1.22 0.19 -8.15
C SER A 302 2.33 0.97 -8.83
N TRP A 303 3.32 1.41 -8.07
CA TRP A 303 4.63 1.69 -8.61
C TRP A 303 5.22 0.41 -9.20
N PHE A 304 6.10 0.58 -10.18
CA PHE A 304 6.76 -0.55 -10.82
C PHE A 304 8.23 -0.22 -11.07
N GLN A 305 9.12 -1.15 -10.75
CA GLN A 305 10.54 -1.05 -11.09
C GLN A 305 11.02 -2.33 -11.76
N HIS A 306 11.80 -2.15 -12.81
CA HIS A 306 12.56 -3.23 -13.39
C HIS A 306 13.97 -2.78 -13.72
N LEU A 307 14.93 -3.70 -13.58
CA LEU A 307 16.23 -3.56 -14.20
C LEU A 307 16.12 -3.91 -15.67
N THR A 308 16.87 -3.23 -16.50
CA THR A 308 16.94 -3.53 -17.94
C THR A 308 18.37 -3.41 -18.45
N TYR A 309 18.72 -4.28 -19.37
CA TYR A 309 19.94 -4.23 -20.15
C TYR A 309 19.69 -4.86 -21.52
N HIS A 310 20.59 -4.59 -22.46
CA HIS A 310 20.57 -5.22 -23.78
C HIS A 310 21.67 -6.27 -23.90
N LYS A 311 21.35 -7.38 -24.54
CA LYS A 311 22.31 -8.43 -24.91
C LYS A 311 22.22 -8.73 -26.40
N ASP A 312 23.19 -9.47 -26.92
CA ASP A 312 23.27 -9.86 -28.32
C ASP A 312 23.20 -8.62 -29.26
N VAL A 313 23.80 -7.51 -28.81
CA VAL A 313 23.78 -6.22 -29.48
C VAL A 313 24.68 -6.31 -30.73
N GLN A 314 24.09 -6.13 -31.92
CA GLN A 314 24.81 -6.11 -33.19
C GLN A 314 25.17 -4.69 -33.58
N GLU A 315 26.04 -4.57 -34.61
CA GLU A 315 26.31 -3.30 -35.25
C GLU A 315 24.99 -2.71 -35.79
N ASP A 316 24.82 -1.41 -35.67
CA ASP A 316 23.59 -0.67 -36.02
C ASP A 316 22.34 -1.05 -35.21
N ALA A 317 22.48 -1.60 -34.00
CA ALA A 317 21.33 -1.78 -33.09
C ALA A 317 20.67 -0.44 -32.82
N SER A 318 19.32 -0.43 -32.83
CA SER A 318 18.53 0.80 -32.63
C SER A 318 17.20 0.53 -31.98
N ASN A 319 16.52 1.59 -31.52
CA ASN A 319 15.18 1.53 -30.97
C ASN A 319 14.23 2.30 -31.90
N GLU A 320 13.10 1.68 -32.24
CA GLU A 320 11.99 2.29 -32.93
C GLU A 320 10.84 2.54 -31.99
N TRP A 321 10.41 3.79 -31.82
CA TRP A 321 9.24 4.16 -31.04
C TRP A 321 8.01 4.24 -31.95
N CYS A 322 6.98 3.51 -31.56
CA CYS A 322 5.72 3.42 -32.28
C CYS A 322 4.62 4.23 -31.55
N GLU A 323 3.36 3.89 -31.82
CA GLU A 323 2.19 4.53 -31.25
C GLU A 323 2.09 4.31 -29.73
N SER A 324 1.33 5.18 -29.06
CA SER A 324 1.03 5.04 -27.64
C SER A 324 0.05 3.87 -27.38
N VAL A 325 0.16 3.28 -26.20
CA VAL A 325 -0.83 2.32 -25.69
C VAL A 325 -2.08 3.07 -25.27
N ALA A 326 -3.20 2.87 -25.97
CA ALA A 326 -4.46 3.56 -25.72
C ALA A 326 -4.99 3.29 -24.31
N ASP A 327 -5.59 4.30 -23.67
CA ASP A 327 -6.20 4.16 -22.34
C ASP A 327 -7.31 3.09 -22.32
N GLU A 328 -8.11 3.01 -23.40
CA GLU A 328 -9.18 2.03 -23.54
C GLU A 328 -8.67 0.59 -23.49
N VAL A 329 -7.46 0.33 -24.00
CA VAL A 329 -6.82 -0.99 -23.94
C VAL A 329 -6.21 -1.22 -22.56
N TYR A 330 -5.44 -0.25 -22.06
CA TYR A 330 -4.78 -0.33 -20.77
C TYR A 330 -5.77 -0.48 -19.60
N ASP A 331 -6.92 0.21 -19.65
CA ASP A 331 -7.93 0.20 -18.59
C ASP A 331 -8.73 -1.11 -18.51
N THR A 332 -8.64 -1.98 -19.50
CA THR A 332 -9.21 -3.35 -19.42
C THR A 332 -8.34 -4.32 -18.60
N LEU A 333 -7.06 -3.99 -18.36
CA LEU A 333 -6.15 -4.85 -17.62
C LEU A 333 -6.51 -4.85 -16.11
N LYS A 334 -6.55 -6.04 -15.51
CA LYS A 334 -7.02 -6.26 -14.13
C LYS A 334 -5.91 -6.81 -13.25
#